data_4eb16d7c8e73ebfa3b57742fa02257a4
#
_entry.id   4eb16d7c8e73ebfa3b57742fa02257a4
#
_cell.length_a   1.000
_cell.length_b   1.000
_cell.length_c   1.000
_cell.angle_alpha   90.00
_cell.angle_beta   90.00
_cell.angle_gamma   90.00
#
_symmetry.space_group_name_H-M   'P 1'
#
loop_
_entity.id
_entity.type
_entity.pdbx_description
1 polymer ?
#
loop_
_entity_poly.entity_id
_entity_poly.type
_entity_poly.pdbx_seq_one_letter_code
_entity_poly.pdbx_strand_id
1 'polypeptide(L)'
;MKRLAIITARGGSKGLPDKNMLMVNGKPLLGYSIEAAMKSECFDDIVLTTDSEEYIELLSHYPISFLHRDKSLASDKSSSFDAIKDVITREQFQGFDYFVLLQPTSPLRTAEQTRQICSYFEEHITQYDFCVSVSNSHKPTVLTRPIDTDNSMKYFDIDYSNYSRQNYLPEYSPNGVFFIAKPDAYLEHKHFYGDRSIAFRMDKRDSIDIDDREDFEYFYFITQQQKRQELLLKQAKHEIKLKTATFHESADISLIGDAHFGQWDIDYIGNKSVQNIAFTSITTEQYLDLILSKGLIKELADTIIISFGINDIRRNLGSIEKISHRIGDIINSFGVINPKANTYLLEIPMTIFRVDCDNHAIKEINKIILSGELKDSHGDSVTYTPIQLNEDLTNKFGKLAIEFTEDGLNLNEKGYALMQQIILQTL
;
A
#
# COMPACT_ATOMS: atom_id res chain seq x y z
N MET A 1 -10.83 -16.02 24.42
CA MET A 1 -11.90 -15.04 24.64
C MET A 1 -12.95 -15.18 23.57
N LYS A 2 -14.23 -14.94 23.89
CA LYS A 2 -15.32 -14.91 22.93
C LYS A 2 -15.50 -13.52 22.36
N ARG A 3 -15.50 -13.40 21.04
CA ARG A 3 -15.43 -12.13 20.30
C ARG A 3 -16.61 -11.99 19.35
N LEU A 4 -17.32 -10.89 19.40
CA LEU A 4 -18.43 -10.57 18.50
C LEU A 4 -18.04 -9.44 17.54
N ALA A 5 -18.18 -9.63 16.24
CA ALA A 5 -18.14 -8.53 15.30
C ALA A 5 -19.55 -7.97 15.08
N ILE A 6 -19.72 -6.67 15.22
CA ILE A 6 -20.99 -5.97 14.94
C ILE A 6 -20.78 -5.05 13.75
N ILE A 7 -21.59 -5.23 12.71
CA ILE A 7 -21.65 -4.38 11.54
C ILE A 7 -23.01 -3.71 11.52
N THR A 8 -23.03 -2.37 11.63
CA THR A 8 -24.30 -1.61 11.63
C THR A 8 -24.50 -0.94 10.29
N ALA A 9 -25.56 -1.24 9.59
CA ALA A 9 -25.92 -0.59 8.33
C ALA A 9 -27.40 -0.21 8.33
N ARG A 10 -27.70 1.06 8.12
CA ARG A 10 -29.08 1.50 7.89
C ARG A 10 -29.37 1.57 6.39
N GLY A 11 -30.59 1.29 6.00
CA GLY A 11 -31.13 1.67 4.71
C GLY A 11 -31.24 3.20 4.59
N GLY A 12 -31.18 3.76 3.38
CA GLY A 12 -31.49 5.16 3.12
C GLY A 12 -30.45 6.15 3.66
N SER A 13 -29.19 6.03 3.26
CA SER A 13 -28.14 7.04 3.54
C SER A 13 -28.47 8.37 2.89
N LYS A 14 -28.34 9.51 3.63
CA LYS A 14 -28.70 10.85 3.12
C LYS A 14 -27.60 11.51 2.32
N GLY A 15 -26.34 11.44 2.77
CA GLY A 15 -25.20 12.11 2.11
C GLY A 15 -24.88 11.47 0.77
N LEU A 16 -24.87 10.14 0.73
CA LEU A 16 -24.65 9.35 -0.47
C LEU A 16 -25.74 8.26 -0.52
N PRO A 17 -26.73 8.35 -1.45
CA PRO A 17 -27.83 7.38 -1.53
C PRO A 17 -27.29 5.96 -1.65
N ASP A 18 -27.91 5.04 -0.92
CA ASP A 18 -27.56 3.59 -0.88
C ASP A 18 -26.08 3.31 -0.65
N LYS A 19 -25.39 4.20 0.06
CA LYS A 19 -23.93 4.19 0.32
C LYS A 19 -23.42 2.77 0.61
N ASN A 20 -24.07 2.04 1.51
CA ASN A 20 -23.62 0.74 1.96
C ASN A 20 -23.67 -0.35 0.86
N MET A 21 -24.45 -0.15 -0.18
CA MET A 21 -24.61 -1.08 -1.30
C MET A 21 -23.94 -0.64 -2.59
N LEU A 22 -23.23 0.51 -2.58
CA LEU A 22 -22.47 0.94 -3.76
C LEU A 22 -21.43 -0.11 -4.14
N MET A 23 -21.44 -0.47 -5.42
CA MET A 23 -20.62 -1.56 -5.95
C MET A 23 -19.22 -1.07 -6.35
N VAL A 24 -18.19 -1.72 -5.81
CA VAL A 24 -16.80 -1.50 -6.19
C VAL A 24 -16.10 -2.84 -6.37
N ASN A 25 -15.46 -3.04 -7.51
CA ASN A 25 -14.76 -4.29 -7.86
C ASN A 25 -15.62 -5.56 -7.69
N GLY A 26 -16.91 -5.46 -8.01
CA GLY A 26 -17.83 -6.60 -8.02
C GLY A 26 -18.47 -6.96 -6.68
N LYS A 27 -18.30 -6.13 -5.64
CA LYS A 27 -18.95 -6.31 -4.33
C LYS A 27 -19.46 -5.00 -3.73
N PRO A 28 -20.52 -5.04 -2.92
CA PRO A 28 -21.02 -3.85 -2.25
C PRO A 28 -20.04 -3.35 -1.17
N LEU A 29 -20.12 -2.07 -0.83
CA LEU A 29 -19.27 -1.46 0.21
C LEU A 29 -19.36 -2.23 1.53
N LEU A 30 -20.55 -2.64 1.93
CA LEU A 30 -20.81 -3.45 3.12
C LEU A 30 -20.06 -4.80 3.09
N GLY A 31 -19.91 -5.40 1.91
CA GLY A 31 -19.18 -6.64 1.71
C GLY A 31 -17.69 -6.56 2.07
N TYR A 32 -17.07 -5.37 1.97
CA TYR A 32 -15.69 -5.18 2.39
C TYR A 32 -15.52 -5.39 3.90
N SER A 33 -16.44 -4.86 4.71
CA SER A 33 -16.41 -5.03 6.17
C SER A 33 -16.72 -6.46 6.58
N ILE A 34 -17.69 -7.11 5.93
CA ILE A 34 -18.04 -8.52 6.17
C ILE A 34 -16.83 -9.42 5.86
N GLU A 35 -16.23 -9.26 4.68
CA GLU A 35 -15.11 -10.09 4.28
C GLU A 35 -13.86 -9.87 5.15
N ALA A 36 -13.59 -8.63 5.59
CA ALA A 36 -12.47 -8.36 6.49
C ALA A 36 -12.67 -9.07 7.84
N ALA A 37 -13.90 -9.05 8.38
CA ALA A 37 -14.25 -9.78 9.59
C ALA A 37 -14.11 -11.30 9.41
N MET A 38 -14.68 -11.86 8.36
CA MET A 38 -14.61 -13.30 8.07
C MET A 38 -13.17 -13.79 7.86
N LYS A 39 -12.41 -13.10 7.00
CA LYS A 39 -11.03 -13.47 6.67
C LYS A 39 -10.05 -13.27 7.83
N SER A 40 -10.43 -12.51 8.85
CA SER A 40 -9.61 -12.37 10.07
C SER A 40 -9.62 -13.63 10.92
N GLU A 41 -10.68 -14.43 10.82
CA GLU A 41 -10.90 -15.63 11.65
C GLU A 41 -10.82 -15.35 13.17
N CYS A 42 -11.08 -14.06 13.54
CA CYS A 42 -10.98 -13.64 14.95
C CYS A 42 -12.28 -13.80 15.73
N PHE A 43 -13.43 -13.88 15.06
CA PHE A 43 -14.73 -13.73 15.69
C PHE A 43 -15.44 -15.08 15.83
N ASP A 44 -16.07 -15.28 16.99
CA ASP A 44 -16.96 -16.43 17.24
C ASP A 44 -18.33 -16.23 16.58
N ASP A 45 -18.76 -14.98 16.39
CA ASP A 45 -19.90 -14.62 15.57
C ASP A 45 -19.69 -13.24 14.91
N ILE A 46 -20.29 -13.06 13.73
CA ILE A 46 -20.31 -11.82 12.97
C ILE A 46 -21.75 -11.47 12.71
N VAL A 47 -22.23 -10.34 13.22
CA VAL A 47 -23.63 -9.92 13.03
C VAL A 47 -23.73 -8.64 12.22
N LEU A 48 -24.54 -8.69 11.17
CA LEU A 48 -25.01 -7.50 10.46
C LEU A 48 -26.38 -7.09 11.00
N THR A 49 -26.49 -5.91 11.59
CA THR A 49 -27.77 -5.34 12.01
C THR A 49 -28.22 -4.24 11.04
N THR A 50 -29.41 -4.40 10.48
CA THR A 50 -29.98 -3.47 9.49
C THR A 50 -31.50 -3.41 9.60
N ASP A 51 -32.10 -2.30 9.18
CA ASP A 51 -33.56 -2.11 9.02
C ASP A 51 -34.02 -2.41 7.59
N SER A 52 -33.12 -2.81 6.69
CA SER A 52 -33.43 -3.10 5.29
C SER A 52 -33.48 -4.60 5.05
N GLU A 53 -34.67 -5.11 4.71
CA GLU A 53 -34.85 -6.49 4.27
C GLU A 53 -34.06 -6.76 2.97
N GLU A 54 -34.01 -5.79 2.07
CA GLU A 54 -33.26 -5.88 0.82
C GLU A 54 -31.76 -6.14 1.08
N TYR A 55 -31.15 -5.46 2.07
CA TYR A 55 -29.73 -5.71 2.42
C TYR A 55 -29.54 -7.13 2.93
N ILE A 56 -30.45 -7.64 3.75
CA ILE A 56 -30.39 -9.02 4.26
C ILE A 56 -30.50 -10.01 3.10
N GLU A 57 -31.44 -9.83 2.18
CA GLU A 57 -31.64 -10.71 1.03
C GLU A 57 -30.40 -10.73 0.12
N LEU A 58 -29.89 -9.54 -0.28
CA LEU A 58 -28.76 -9.42 -1.19
C LEU A 58 -27.44 -9.96 -0.60
N LEU A 59 -27.28 -9.90 0.73
CA LEU A 59 -26.10 -10.36 1.44
C LEU A 59 -26.22 -11.74 2.08
N SER A 60 -27.37 -12.42 1.93
CA SER A 60 -27.67 -13.72 2.53
C SER A 60 -26.69 -14.85 2.14
N HIS A 61 -25.91 -14.65 1.09
CA HIS A 61 -24.86 -15.58 0.67
C HIS A 61 -23.60 -15.56 1.58
N TYR A 62 -23.44 -14.55 2.45
CA TYR A 62 -22.38 -14.53 3.44
C TYR A 62 -22.80 -15.38 4.67
N PRO A 63 -21.93 -16.28 5.17
CA PRO A 63 -22.21 -17.11 6.34
C PRO A 63 -22.02 -16.32 7.65
N ILE A 64 -22.89 -15.33 7.89
CA ILE A 64 -22.90 -14.47 9.07
C ILE A 64 -24.29 -14.40 9.67
N SER A 65 -24.42 -13.91 10.89
CA SER A 65 -25.71 -13.64 11.54
C SER A 65 -26.33 -12.34 11.01
N PHE A 66 -27.61 -12.39 10.68
CA PHE A 66 -28.39 -11.22 10.25
C PHE A 66 -29.41 -10.87 11.31
N LEU A 67 -29.45 -9.60 11.70
CA LEU A 67 -30.40 -9.06 12.64
C LEU A 67 -31.22 -7.94 11.98
N HIS A 68 -32.49 -8.22 11.71
CA HIS A 68 -33.41 -7.17 11.30
C HIS A 68 -33.81 -6.34 12.52
N ARG A 69 -33.46 -5.06 12.52
CA ARG A 69 -33.77 -4.12 13.60
C ARG A 69 -35.00 -3.29 13.26
N ASP A 70 -35.71 -2.83 14.29
CA ASP A 70 -36.87 -1.96 14.15
C ASP A 70 -36.46 -0.63 13.47
N LYS A 71 -37.34 -0.12 12.59
CA LYS A 71 -37.12 1.14 11.87
C LYS A 71 -36.96 2.35 12.81
N SER A 72 -37.52 2.30 14.02
CA SER A 72 -37.32 3.35 15.02
C SER A 72 -35.85 3.50 15.44
N LEU A 73 -35.07 2.41 15.39
CA LEU A 73 -33.63 2.37 15.67
C LEU A 73 -32.75 2.73 14.47
N ALA A 74 -33.34 3.04 13.33
CA ALA A 74 -32.66 3.45 12.10
C ALA A 74 -32.94 4.91 11.69
N SER A 75 -33.71 5.64 12.51
CA SER A 75 -34.01 7.06 12.27
C SER A 75 -32.76 7.94 12.43
N ASP A 76 -32.79 9.16 11.84
CA ASP A 76 -31.71 10.14 12.02
C ASP A 76 -31.50 10.60 13.46
N LYS A 77 -32.46 10.36 14.34
CA LYS A 77 -32.36 10.64 15.78
C LYS A 77 -31.82 9.47 16.58
N SER A 78 -31.75 8.28 15.98
CA SER A 78 -31.24 7.08 16.63
C SER A 78 -29.73 7.16 16.71
N SER A 79 -29.20 6.93 17.88
CA SER A 79 -27.76 6.90 18.10
C SER A 79 -27.16 5.55 17.67
N SER A 80 -25.86 5.53 17.37
CA SER A 80 -25.13 4.27 17.19
C SER A 80 -25.22 3.38 18.44
N PHE A 81 -25.35 4.00 19.62
CA PHE A 81 -25.54 3.31 20.87
C PHE A 81 -26.80 2.44 20.86
N ASP A 82 -27.95 2.96 20.39
CA ASP A 82 -29.20 2.23 20.39
C ASP A 82 -29.14 0.98 19.49
N ALA A 83 -28.49 1.10 18.32
CA ALA A 83 -28.31 -0.02 17.40
C ALA A 83 -27.37 -1.11 17.98
N ILE A 84 -26.29 -0.71 18.64
CA ILE A 84 -25.35 -1.65 19.27
C ILE A 84 -25.99 -2.29 20.49
N LYS A 85 -26.67 -1.49 21.34
CA LYS A 85 -27.40 -1.98 22.51
C LYS A 85 -28.42 -3.04 22.11
N ASP A 86 -29.21 -2.83 21.04
CA ASP A 86 -30.16 -3.84 20.56
C ASP A 86 -29.48 -5.17 20.26
N VAL A 87 -28.26 -5.18 19.72
CA VAL A 87 -27.51 -6.41 19.47
C VAL A 87 -27.05 -7.06 20.78
N ILE A 88 -26.26 -6.34 21.59
CA ILE A 88 -25.56 -6.94 22.75
C ILE A 88 -26.50 -7.32 23.92
N THR A 89 -27.75 -6.84 23.93
CA THR A 89 -28.75 -7.21 24.91
C THR A 89 -29.60 -8.42 24.53
N ARG A 90 -29.51 -8.90 23.26
CA ARG A 90 -30.25 -10.10 22.85
C ARG A 90 -29.58 -11.35 23.39
N GLU A 91 -30.40 -12.32 23.83
CA GLU A 91 -29.96 -13.56 24.45
C GLU A 91 -28.87 -14.29 23.62
N GLN A 92 -29.07 -14.37 22.31
CA GLN A 92 -28.16 -15.05 21.38
C GLN A 92 -26.77 -14.39 21.27
N PHE A 93 -26.64 -13.12 21.65
CA PHE A 93 -25.37 -12.36 21.62
C PHE A 93 -24.85 -12.04 23.03
N GLN A 94 -25.30 -12.72 24.04
CA GLN A 94 -24.77 -12.63 25.41
C GLN A 94 -23.57 -13.55 25.62
N GLY A 95 -22.74 -13.21 26.59
CA GLY A 95 -21.59 -14.05 26.97
C GLY A 95 -20.35 -13.89 26.09
N PHE A 96 -20.29 -12.85 25.25
CA PHE A 96 -19.06 -12.42 24.61
C PHE A 96 -18.22 -11.57 25.56
N ASP A 97 -16.90 -11.78 25.56
CA ASP A 97 -15.97 -11.01 26.41
C ASP A 97 -15.89 -9.55 25.95
N TYR A 98 -15.93 -9.35 24.64
CA TYR A 98 -15.99 -8.03 24.00
C TYR A 98 -16.60 -8.09 22.61
N PHE A 99 -17.00 -6.94 22.11
CA PHE A 99 -17.40 -6.77 20.71
C PHE A 99 -16.52 -5.77 19.97
N VAL A 100 -16.45 -5.92 18.65
CA VAL A 100 -15.78 -5.01 17.72
C VAL A 100 -16.82 -4.46 16.76
N LEU A 101 -17.05 -3.15 16.81
CA LEU A 101 -17.88 -2.45 15.81
C LEU A 101 -17.02 -2.18 14.57
N LEU A 102 -17.51 -2.61 13.43
CA LEU A 102 -16.91 -2.44 12.11
C LEU A 102 -17.83 -1.58 11.24
N GLN A 103 -17.51 -0.30 11.09
CA GLN A 103 -18.33 0.59 10.28
C GLN A 103 -18.16 0.28 8.78
N PRO A 104 -19.24 0.14 8.01
CA PRO A 104 -19.17 -0.06 6.55
C PRO A 104 -18.47 1.06 5.79
N THR A 105 -18.52 2.26 6.34
CA THR A 105 -17.92 3.47 5.77
C THR A 105 -16.39 3.48 5.79
N SER A 106 -15.77 2.52 6.48
CA SER A 106 -14.31 2.34 6.53
C SER A 106 -13.89 1.04 5.81
N PRO A 107 -14.03 0.95 4.48
CA PRO A 107 -13.91 -0.30 3.72
C PRO A 107 -12.46 -0.76 3.48
N LEU A 108 -11.45 0.06 3.76
CA LEU A 108 -10.04 -0.27 3.55
C LEU A 108 -9.42 -1.10 4.68
N ARG A 109 -10.19 -1.41 5.72
CA ARG A 109 -9.77 -2.31 6.80
C ARG A 109 -9.42 -3.68 6.23
N THR A 110 -8.32 -4.25 6.74
CA THR A 110 -7.85 -5.57 6.34
C THR A 110 -8.11 -6.62 7.42
N ALA A 111 -8.11 -7.90 7.03
CA ALA A 111 -8.16 -9.02 7.96
C ALA A 111 -6.96 -9.01 8.93
N GLU A 112 -5.78 -8.61 8.45
CA GLU A 112 -4.58 -8.52 9.29
C GLU A 112 -4.70 -7.43 10.36
N GLN A 113 -5.15 -6.23 9.99
CA GLN A 113 -5.41 -5.16 10.96
C GLN A 113 -6.48 -5.55 11.99
N THR A 114 -7.49 -6.35 11.55
CA THR A 114 -8.50 -6.90 12.46
C THR A 114 -7.88 -7.85 13.49
N ARG A 115 -6.96 -8.74 13.08
CA ARG A 115 -6.21 -9.59 14.01
C ARG A 115 -5.35 -8.77 14.98
N GLN A 116 -4.64 -7.79 14.44
CA GLN A 116 -3.73 -6.94 15.23
C GLN A 116 -4.46 -6.16 16.33
N ILE A 117 -5.62 -5.54 16.01
CA ILE A 117 -6.35 -4.78 17.04
C ILE A 117 -7.00 -5.68 18.09
N CYS A 118 -7.48 -6.87 17.71
CA CYS A 118 -8.00 -7.83 18.68
C CYS A 118 -6.90 -8.28 19.66
N SER A 119 -5.73 -8.68 19.14
CA SER A 119 -4.59 -9.05 19.97
C SER A 119 -4.13 -7.89 20.87
N TYR A 120 -4.03 -6.69 20.29
CA TYR A 120 -3.64 -5.48 21.04
C TYR A 120 -4.61 -5.16 22.18
N PHE A 121 -5.92 -5.28 21.95
CA PHE A 121 -6.90 -5.06 23.02
C PHE A 121 -6.82 -6.12 24.10
N GLU A 122 -6.63 -7.39 23.73
CA GLU A 122 -6.50 -8.50 24.69
C GLU A 122 -5.26 -8.39 25.59
N GLU A 123 -4.15 -7.89 25.06
CA GLU A 123 -2.96 -7.58 25.85
C GLU A 123 -3.21 -6.51 26.93
N HIS A 124 -4.21 -5.64 26.70
CA HIS A 124 -4.51 -4.50 27.56
C HIS A 124 -5.86 -4.61 28.27
N ILE A 125 -6.59 -5.70 28.11
CA ILE A 125 -8.01 -5.87 28.55
C ILE A 125 -8.22 -5.74 30.06
N THR A 126 -7.17 -5.98 30.88
CA THR A 126 -7.23 -5.79 32.33
C THR A 126 -7.23 -4.33 32.76
N GLN A 127 -6.65 -3.45 31.95
CA GLN A 127 -6.50 -2.03 32.24
C GLN A 127 -7.58 -1.19 31.55
N TYR A 128 -8.03 -1.61 30.36
CA TYR A 128 -8.95 -0.87 29.52
C TYR A 128 -10.22 -1.65 29.22
N ASP A 129 -11.31 -0.92 29.05
CA ASP A 129 -12.62 -1.48 28.70
C ASP A 129 -12.97 -1.18 27.24
N PHE A 130 -12.25 -0.22 26.63
CA PHE A 130 -12.45 0.24 25.27
C PHE A 130 -11.14 0.32 24.50
N CYS A 131 -11.23 0.12 23.16
CA CYS A 131 -10.15 0.43 22.25
C CYS A 131 -10.73 1.11 21.02
N VAL A 132 -10.09 2.21 20.57
CA VAL A 132 -10.53 2.97 19.41
C VAL A 132 -9.38 3.14 18.44
N SER A 133 -9.61 2.83 17.16
CA SER A 133 -8.63 3.10 16.15
C SER A 133 -8.55 4.60 15.82
N VAL A 134 -7.32 5.09 15.68
CA VAL A 134 -7.03 6.50 15.43
C VAL A 134 -6.00 6.65 14.31
N SER A 135 -6.06 7.76 13.59
CA SER A 135 -5.03 8.17 12.64
C SER A 135 -4.55 9.59 12.89
N ASN A 136 -3.40 9.95 12.33
CA ASN A 136 -2.91 11.32 12.40
C ASN A 136 -3.96 12.30 11.86
N SER A 137 -4.29 13.32 12.64
CA SER A 137 -5.21 14.39 12.23
C SER A 137 -4.66 15.15 11.02
N HIS A 138 -5.53 15.47 10.07
CA HIS A 138 -5.16 16.23 8.88
C HIS A 138 -4.70 17.65 9.20
N LYS A 139 -5.35 18.26 10.20
CA LYS A 139 -5.06 19.62 10.65
C LYS A 139 -4.99 19.62 12.17
N PRO A 140 -4.00 20.30 12.74
CA PRO A 140 -3.99 20.55 14.18
C PRO A 140 -5.27 21.21 14.65
N THR A 141 -5.73 20.85 15.83
CA THR A 141 -6.94 21.43 16.45
C THR A 141 -6.85 22.96 16.54
N VAL A 142 -5.65 23.49 16.73
CA VAL A 142 -5.39 24.94 16.76
C VAL A 142 -5.76 25.64 15.45
N LEU A 143 -5.75 24.95 14.31
CA LEU A 143 -6.12 25.51 13.00
C LEU A 143 -7.59 25.29 12.63
N THR A 144 -8.41 24.74 13.52
CA THR A 144 -9.82 24.43 13.24
C THR A 144 -10.71 25.29 14.11
N ARG A 145 -11.44 26.23 13.51
CA ARG A 145 -12.35 27.16 14.18
C ARG A 145 -13.62 27.33 13.34
N PRO A 146 -14.75 27.66 13.96
CA PRO A 146 -15.95 28.03 13.21
C PRO A 146 -15.72 29.34 12.46
N ILE A 147 -16.47 29.55 11.39
CA ILE A 147 -16.59 30.82 10.68
C ILE A 147 -17.94 31.44 11.05
N ASP A 148 -17.98 32.75 11.27
CA ASP A 148 -19.23 33.45 11.59
C ASP A 148 -20.11 33.61 10.36
N THR A 149 -21.36 33.92 10.56
CA THR A 149 -22.39 34.12 9.52
C THR A 149 -22.05 35.23 8.53
N ASP A 150 -21.22 36.20 8.93
CA ASP A 150 -20.70 37.28 8.08
C ASP A 150 -19.40 36.91 7.35
N ASN A 151 -18.99 35.62 7.40
CA ASN A 151 -17.71 35.08 6.89
C ASN A 151 -16.46 35.67 7.57
N SER A 152 -16.60 36.34 8.72
CA SER A 152 -15.45 36.84 9.47
C SER A 152 -14.71 35.69 10.16
N MET A 153 -13.38 35.84 10.27
CA MET A 153 -12.48 34.89 10.94
C MET A 153 -12.24 35.26 12.41
N LYS A 154 -13.20 35.94 13.08
CA LYS A 154 -13.05 36.44 14.44
C LYS A 154 -12.73 35.37 15.49
N TYR A 155 -13.04 34.11 15.20
CA TYR A 155 -12.71 32.97 16.08
C TYR A 155 -11.29 32.46 15.89
N PHE A 156 -10.54 32.94 14.89
CA PHE A 156 -9.14 32.64 14.67
C PHE A 156 -8.28 33.65 15.43
N ASP A 157 -8.40 33.66 16.75
CA ASP A 157 -7.80 34.61 17.69
C ASP A 157 -6.40 34.21 18.19
N ILE A 158 -5.74 33.32 17.50
CA ILE A 158 -4.41 32.79 17.84
C ILE A 158 -3.34 33.55 17.06
N ASP A 159 -2.21 33.81 17.70
CA ASP A 159 -1.03 34.34 17.01
C ASP A 159 -0.39 33.27 16.13
N TYR A 160 -0.61 33.39 14.82
CA TYR A 160 -0.02 32.50 13.80
C TYR A 160 1.33 32.98 13.28
N SER A 161 1.89 34.09 13.77
CA SER A 161 3.13 34.66 13.25
C SER A 161 4.32 33.71 13.37
N ASN A 162 4.31 32.83 14.38
CA ASN A 162 5.34 31.82 14.63
C ASN A 162 4.81 30.40 14.44
N TYR A 163 3.71 30.22 13.70
CA TYR A 163 3.18 28.90 13.42
C TYR A 163 4.16 28.09 12.57
N SER A 164 4.65 26.98 13.12
CA SER A 164 5.36 25.94 12.39
C SER A 164 4.76 24.59 12.73
N ARG A 165 4.36 23.85 11.72
CA ARG A 165 3.75 22.52 11.89
C ARG A 165 4.63 21.56 12.72
N GLN A 166 5.94 21.75 12.67
CA GLN A 166 6.93 20.94 13.41
C GLN A 166 6.97 21.22 14.91
N ASN A 167 6.42 22.34 15.35
CA ASN A 167 6.42 22.73 16.77
C ASN A 167 5.25 22.13 17.57
N TYR A 168 4.32 21.42 16.91
CA TYR A 168 3.17 20.82 17.56
C TYR A 168 3.32 19.32 17.67
N LEU A 169 2.90 18.76 18.79
CA LEU A 169 2.82 17.31 18.97
C LEU A 169 1.82 16.73 17.94
N PRO A 170 2.10 15.54 17.40
CA PRO A 170 1.14 14.88 16.52
C PRO A 170 -0.20 14.67 17.21
N GLU A 171 -1.26 15.20 16.63
CA GLU A 171 -2.64 14.98 17.09
C GLU A 171 -3.28 13.83 16.32
N TYR A 172 -4.13 13.09 17.00
CA TYR A 172 -4.83 11.94 16.45
C TYR A 172 -6.33 12.14 16.54
N SER A 173 -7.05 11.66 15.54
CA SER A 173 -8.52 11.61 15.55
C SER A 173 -9.00 10.17 15.39
N PRO A 174 -10.15 9.79 15.97
CA PRO A 174 -10.83 8.56 15.62
C PRO A 174 -11.05 8.47 14.11
N ASN A 175 -10.81 7.29 13.53
CA ASN A 175 -10.85 7.10 12.08
C ASN A 175 -12.02 6.22 11.59
N GLY A 176 -12.94 5.83 12.48
CA GLY A 176 -14.11 5.05 12.12
C GLY A 176 -13.86 3.56 11.85
N VAL A 177 -12.60 3.11 11.80
CA VAL A 177 -12.28 1.76 11.32
C VAL A 177 -12.64 0.68 12.35
N PHE A 178 -12.23 0.88 13.61
CA PHE A 178 -12.48 -0.09 14.70
C PHE A 178 -12.87 0.62 16.00
N PHE A 179 -13.91 0.08 16.65
CA PHE A 179 -14.27 0.42 18.01
C PHE A 179 -14.49 -0.88 18.78
N ILE A 180 -13.78 -1.09 19.88
CA ILE A 180 -13.89 -2.26 20.73
C ILE A 180 -14.43 -1.85 22.09
N ALA A 181 -15.32 -2.67 22.66
CA ALA A 181 -15.81 -2.46 24.00
C ALA A 181 -16.20 -3.78 24.68
N LYS A 182 -16.04 -3.84 26.01
CA LYS A 182 -16.74 -4.81 26.85
C LYS A 182 -18.21 -4.45 26.92
N PRO A 183 -19.15 -5.41 26.77
CA PRO A 183 -20.58 -5.12 26.70
C PRO A 183 -21.12 -4.31 27.88
N ASP A 184 -20.80 -4.70 29.10
CA ASP A 184 -21.29 -4.05 30.32
C ASP A 184 -20.78 -2.61 30.44
N ALA A 185 -19.48 -2.39 30.17
CA ALA A 185 -18.90 -1.06 30.17
C ALA A 185 -19.52 -0.15 29.10
N TYR A 186 -19.82 -0.71 27.91
CA TYR A 186 -20.48 0.06 26.85
C TYR A 186 -21.91 0.44 27.20
N LEU A 187 -22.68 -0.44 27.86
CA LEU A 187 -24.04 -0.16 28.32
C LEU A 187 -24.06 0.95 29.37
N GLU A 188 -23.03 1.00 30.22
CA GLU A 188 -22.88 2.03 31.27
C GLU A 188 -22.45 3.37 30.66
N HIS A 189 -21.35 3.38 29.89
CA HIS A 189 -20.73 4.61 29.38
C HIS A 189 -21.38 5.17 28.12
N LYS A 190 -22.04 4.35 27.30
CA LYS A 190 -22.76 4.70 26.06
C LYS A 190 -21.88 5.27 24.94
N HIS A 191 -20.56 5.23 25.09
CA HIS A 191 -19.55 5.66 24.11
C HIS A 191 -18.25 4.90 24.33
N PHE A 192 -17.28 5.07 23.40
CA PHE A 192 -16.02 4.33 23.41
C PHE A 192 -14.84 5.11 23.99
N TYR A 193 -15.03 6.31 24.51
CA TYR A 193 -13.97 7.24 24.91
C TYR A 193 -13.92 7.36 26.44
N GLY A 194 -12.76 7.78 26.96
CA GLY A 194 -12.55 8.07 28.38
C GLY A 194 -11.26 7.47 28.94
N ASP A 195 -11.09 7.57 30.25
CA ASP A 195 -9.85 7.16 30.94
C ASP A 195 -9.55 5.67 30.80
N ARG A 196 -10.58 4.86 30.55
CA ARG A 196 -10.44 3.41 30.33
C ARG A 196 -10.45 3.02 28.85
N SER A 197 -10.08 3.96 27.97
CA SER A 197 -9.96 3.74 26.53
C SER A 197 -8.51 3.80 26.09
N ILE A 198 -8.09 2.85 25.24
CA ILE A 198 -6.77 2.82 24.62
C ILE A 198 -6.87 3.08 23.11
N ALA A 199 -5.90 3.77 22.54
CA ALA A 199 -5.86 4.07 21.11
C ALA A 199 -5.03 3.06 20.35
N PHE A 200 -5.57 2.55 19.23
CA PHE A 200 -4.84 1.76 18.23
C PHE A 200 -4.50 2.64 17.03
N ARG A 201 -3.21 2.88 16.78
CA ARG A 201 -2.76 3.77 15.71
C ARG A 201 -2.77 3.05 14.37
N MET A 202 -3.35 3.68 13.37
CA MET A 202 -3.44 3.20 12.01
C MET A 202 -2.87 4.21 11.02
N ASP A 203 -2.44 3.72 9.86
CA ASP A 203 -2.05 4.58 8.76
C ASP A 203 -3.24 5.36 8.20
N LYS A 204 -2.99 6.61 7.84
CA LYS A 204 -3.99 7.48 7.26
C LYS A 204 -4.60 6.92 5.97
N ARG A 205 -3.81 6.22 5.17
CA ARG A 205 -4.26 5.61 3.92
C ARG A 205 -5.38 4.60 4.13
N ASP A 206 -5.33 3.86 5.24
CA ASP A 206 -6.30 2.82 5.56
C ASP A 206 -7.47 3.35 6.41
N SER A 207 -7.45 4.66 6.70
CA SER A 207 -8.36 5.35 7.63
C SER A 207 -9.37 6.24 6.92
N ILE A 208 -9.81 5.84 5.71
CA ILE A 208 -10.88 6.54 5.02
C ILE A 208 -12.22 6.25 5.72
N ASP A 209 -13.03 7.29 5.88
CA ASP A 209 -14.44 7.22 6.27
C ASP A 209 -15.28 7.83 5.15
N ILE A 210 -16.12 7.03 4.52
CA ILE A 210 -16.91 7.47 3.35
C ILE A 210 -18.18 8.12 3.84
N ASP A 211 -18.25 9.43 3.77
CA ASP A 211 -19.45 10.22 4.11
C ASP A 211 -20.14 10.82 2.89
N ASP A 212 -19.38 11.18 1.88
CA ASP A 212 -19.86 11.81 0.67
C ASP A 212 -19.31 11.13 -0.61
N ARG A 213 -19.58 11.78 -1.76
CA ARG A 213 -19.17 11.29 -3.07
C ARG A 213 -17.67 11.36 -3.27
N GLU A 214 -17.02 12.42 -2.78
CA GLU A 214 -15.59 12.62 -2.93
C GLU A 214 -14.81 11.56 -2.16
N ASP A 215 -15.24 11.19 -0.97
CA ASP A 215 -14.68 10.08 -0.20
C ASP A 215 -14.82 8.75 -0.94
N PHE A 216 -15.99 8.50 -1.53
CA PHE A 216 -16.23 7.30 -2.32
C PHE A 216 -15.36 7.25 -3.58
N GLU A 217 -15.18 8.35 -4.29
CA GLU A 217 -14.31 8.44 -5.47
C GLU A 217 -12.84 8.22 -5.06
N TYR A 218 -12.42 8.70 -3.90
CA TYR A 218 -11.08 8.43 -3.37
C TYR A 218 -10.89 6.95 -3.00
N PHE A 219 -11.87 6.33 -2.35
CA PHE A 219 -11.87 4.89 -2.09
C PHE A 219 -11.79 4.08 -3.39
N TYR A 220 -12.61 4.43 -4.38
CA TYR A 220 -12.58 3.81 -5.70
C TYR A 220 -11.20 3.90 -6.34
N PHE A 221 -10.59 5.08 -6.31
CA PHE A 221 -9.22 5.30 -6.82
C PHE A 221 -8.19 4.41 -6.14
N ILE A 222 -8.21 4.31 -4.81
CA ILE A 222 -7.28 3.43 -4.06
C ILE A 222 -7.47 1.97 -4.48
N THR A 223 -8.70 1.51 -4.59
CA THR A 223 -8.99 0.11 -4.99
C THR A 223 -8.61 -0.17 -6.44
N GLN A 224 -8.70 0.81 -7.34
CA GLN A 224 -8.19 0.68 -8.71
C GLN A 224 -6.66 0.60 -8.75
N GLN A 225 -5.96 1.31 -7.87
CA GLN A 225 -4.50 1.17 -7.77
C GLN A 225 -4.09 -0.22 -7.30
N GLN A 226 -4.79 -0.82 -6.33
CA GLN A 226 -4.56 -2.20 -5.89
C GLN A 226 -4.79 -3.18 -7.04
N LYS A 227 -5.89 -3.04 -7.77
CA LYS A 227 -6.18 -3.85 -8.95
C LYS A 227 -5.12 -3.67 -10.05
N ARG A 228 -4.57 -2.46 -10.21
CA ARG A 228 -3.47 -2.19 -11.14
C ARG A 228 -2.22 -3.00 -10.78
N GLN A 229 -1.89 -3.15 -9.50
CA GLN A 229 -0.75 -3.99 -9.08
C GLN A 229 -0.96 -5.47 -9.44
N GLU A 230 -2.18 -5.99 -9.25
CA GLU A 230 -2.52 -7.35 -9.70
C GLU A 230 -2.41 -7.51 -11.22
N LEU A 231 -2.85 -6.51 -11.98
CA LEU A 231 -2.72 -6.50 -13.44
C LEU A 231 -1.26 -6.45 -13.87
N LEU A 232 -0.43 -5.64 -13.22
CA LEU A 232 1.01 -5.58 -13.48
C LEU A 232 1.70 -6.91 -13.17
N LEU A 233 1.30 -7.60 -12.12
CA LEU A 233 1.80 -8.95 -11.83
C LEU A 233 1.38 -9.97 -12.90
N LYS A 234 0.14 -9.91 -13.38
CA LYS A 234 -0.32 -10.75 -14.49
C LYS A 234 0.45 -10.44 -15.76
N GLN A 235 0.71 -9.16 -16.04
CA GLN A 235 1.50 -8.70 -17.17
C GLN A 235 2.94 -9.22 -17.06
N ALA A 236 3.60 -9.09 -15.92
CA ALA A 236 4.94 -9.61 -15.69
C ALA A 236 5.01 -11.13 -15.95
N LYS A 237 4.05 -11.89 -15.44
CA LYS A 237 3.97 -13.35 -15.70
C LYS A 237 3.77 -13.68 -17.18
N HIS A 238 3.01 -12.84 -17.90
CA HIS A 238 2.81 -13.00 -19.34
C HIS A 238 4.07 -12.67 -20.14
N GLU A 239 4.75 -11.57 -19.81
CA GLU A 239 6.04 -11.18 -20.41
C GLU A 239 7.10 -12.27 -20.20
N ILE A 240 7.21 -12.83 -18.98
CA ILE A 240 8.12 -13.94 -18.68
C ILE A 240 7.83 -15.13 -19.59
N LYS A 241 6.57 -15.51 -19.76
CA LYS A 241 6.18 -16.62 -20.62
C LYS A 241 6.56 -16.36 -22.09
N LEU A 242 6.38 -15.14 -22.59
CA LEU A 242 6.76 -14.79 -23.97
C LEU A 242 8.27 -14.81 -24.17
N LYS A 243 9.04 -14.34 -23.18
CA LYS A 243 10.51 -14.29 -23.22
C LYS A 243 11.20 -15.60 -22.79
N THR A 244 10.46 -16.68 -22.49
CA THR A 244 11.08 -17.93 -22.02
C THR A 244 12.07 -18.51 -23.04
N ALA A 245 11.86 -18.31 -24.35
CA ALA A 245 12.78 -18.75 -25.41
C ALA A 245 14.13 -18.01 -25.33
N THR A 246 14.13 -16.70 -25.04
CA THR A 246 15.34 -15.86 -24.98
C THR A 246 16.25 -16.22 -23.80
N PHE A 247 15.74 -16.93 -22.77
CA PHE A 247 16.54 -17.36 -21.62
C PHE A 247 17.64 -18.40 -21.99
N HIS A 248 17.56 -18.96 -23.16
CA HIS A 248 18.49 -20.00 -23.68
C HIS A 248 19.29 -19.52 -24.90
N GLU A 249 19.17 -18.25 -25.28
CA GLU A 249 19.91 -17.70 -26.39
C GLU A 249 21.35 -17.35 -25.96
N SER A 250 22.34 -17.78 -26.75
CA SER A 250 23.72 -17.40 -26.54
C SER A 250 23.95 -15.99 -27.08
N ALA A 251 24.57 -15.12 -26.28
CA ALA A 251 24.91 -13.75 -26.65
C ALA A 251 26.24 -13.33 -25.99
N ASP A 252 26.79 -12.21 -26.42
CA ASP A 252 27.99 -11.64 -25.83
C ASP A 252 27.69 -10.88 -24.53
N ILE A 253 26.47 -10.34 -24.43
CA ILE A 253 26.00 -9.55 -23.27
C ILE A 253 24.61 -10.04 -22.86
N SER A 254 24.41 -10.25 -21.56
CA SER A 254 23.07 -10.41 -20.95
C SER A 254 22.63 -9.12 -20.28
N LEU A 255 21.54 -8.49 -20.77
CA LEU A 255 20.89 -7.35 -20.13
C LEU A 255 19.79 -7.85 -19.20
N ILE A 256 19.86 -7.45 -17.94
CA ILE A 256 18.98 -7.93 -16.89
C ILE A 256 18.44 -6.73 -16.09
N GLY A 257 17.12 -6.64 -15.93
CA GLY A 257 16.60 -5.49 -15.23
C GLY A 257 15.09 -5.35 -15.24
N ASP A 258 14.69 -4.17 -14.82
CA ASP A 258 13.30 -3.74 -14.80
C ASP A 258 12.97 -2.77 -15.98
N ALA A 259 12.16 -1.76 -15.75
CA ALA A 259 11.54 -0.94 -16.79
C ALA A 259 12.54 -0.35 -17.80
N HIS A 260 13.71 0.16 -17.37
CA HIS A 260 14.65 0.81 -18.29
C HIS A 260 15.20 -0.17 -19.34
N PHE A 261 15.64 -1.35 -18.92
CA PHE A 261 16.09 -2.37 -19.87
C PHE A 261 14.92 -3.12 -20.52
N GLY A 262 13.80 -3.29 -19.80
CA GLY A 262 12.62 -3.96 -20.33
C GLY A 262 11.98 -3.23 -21.53
N GLN A 263 12.14 -1.90 -21.60
CA GLN A 263 11.66 -1.06 -22.70
C GLN A 263 12.70 -0.83 -23.80
N TRP A 264 13.95 -1.23 -23.56
CA TRP A 264 15.02 -1.05 -24.51
C TRP A 264 15.01 -2.15 -25.56
N ASP A 265 14.54 -1.82 -26.75
CA ASP A 265 14.58 -2.72 -27.92
C ASP A 265 15.98 -2.64 -28.55
N ILE A 266 16.83 -3.64 -28.25
CA ILE A 266 18.22 -3.64 -28.62
C ILE A 266 18.73 -5.06 -28.85
N ASP A 267 19.35 -5.26 -30.02
CA ASP A 267 19.99 -6.53 -30.39
C ASP A 267 21.52 -6.49 -30.27
N TYR A 268 22.12 -5.31 -30.31
CA TYR A 268 23.57 -5.13 -30.28
C TYR A 268 23.99 -3.90 -29.48
N ILE A 269 25.04 -4.05 -28.67
CA ILE A 269 25.79 -2.95 -28.05
C ILE A 269 27.17 -2.90 -28.72
N GLY A 270 27.40 -1.90 -29.58
CA GLY A 270 28.53 -1.90 -30.49
C GLY A 270 28.48 -3.08 -31.47
N ASN A 271 29.48 -3.97 -31.40
CA ASN A 271 29.53 -5.20 -32.20
C ASN A 271 29.16 -6.47 -31.40
N LYS A 272 28.77 -6.32 -30.15
CA LYS A 272 28.42 -7.43 -29.25
C LYS A 272 26.91 -7.71 -29.30
N SER A 273 26.53 -8.96 -29.50
CA SER A 273 25.14 -9.40 -29.46
C SER A 273 24.56 -9.31 -28.04
N VAL A 274 23.27 -9.03 -27.93
CA VAL A 274 22.58 -8.81 -26.67
C VAL A 274 21.44 -9.80 -26.48
N GLN A 275 21.46 -10.50 -25.34
CA GLN A 275 20.31 -11.22 -24.80
C GLN A 275 19.60 -10.31 -23.78
N ASN A 276 18.42 -9.76 -24.13
CA ASN A 276 17.66 -8.91 -23.23
C ASN A 276 16.61 -9.71 -22.45
N ILE A 277 16.92 -10.06 -21.20
CA ILE A 277 16.06 -10.76 -20.25
C ILE A 277 15.56 -9.85 -19.13
N ALA A 278 15.40 -8.57 -19.43
CA ALA A 278 14.74 -7.59 -18.58
C ALA A 278 13.23 -7.49 -18.88
N PHE A 279 12.45 -6.95 -17.95
CA PHE A 279 10.99 -6.90 -18.03
C PHE A 279 10.46 -5.55 -17.60
N THR A 280 9.51 -4.99 -18.37
CA THR A 280 8.98 -3.63 -18.13
C THR A 280 8.26 -3.47 -16.79
N SER A 281 7.59 -4.52 -16.33
CA SER A 281 6.69 -4.45 -15.17
C SER A 281 7.13 -5.29 -13.97
N ILE A 282 8.37 -5.75 -13.93
CA ILE A 282 8.88 -6.57 -12.83
C ILE A 282 9.54 -5.71 -11.74
N THR A 283 9.47 -6.17 -10.49
CA THR A 283 10.24 -5.63 -9.36
C THR A 283 11.37 -6.58 -8.98
N THR A 284 12.30 -6.14 -8.13
CA THR A 284 13.39 -7.00 -7.63
C THR A 284 12.85 -8.27 -6.98
N GLU A 285 11.84 -8.15 -6.10
CA GLU A 285 11.18 -9.30 -5.43
C GLU A 285 10.56 -10.26 -6.45
N GLN A 286 9.83 -9.72 -7.42
CA GLN A 286 9.21 -10.54 -8.47
C GLN A 286 10.24 -11.24 -9.37
N TYR A 287 11.39 -10.60 -9.63
CA TYR A 287 12.46 -11.23 -10.40
C TYR A 287 13.06 -12.41 -9.64
N LEU A 288 13.33 -12.26 -8.35
CA LEU A 288 13.76 -13.34 -7.47
C LEU A 288 12.75 -14.49 -7.44
N ASP A 289 11.47 -14.19 -7.22
CA ASP A 289 10.42 -15.19 -6.99
C ASP A 289 9.94 -15.88 -8.27
N LEU A 290 9.82 -15.16 -9.38
CA LEU A 290 9.20 -15.67 -10.60
C LEU A 290 10.20 -16.23 -11.60
N ILE A 291 11.48 -15.86 -11.49
CA ILE A 291 12.52 -16.22 -12.46
C ILE A 291 13.64 -17.02 -11.80
N LEU A 292 14.33 -16.41 -10.82
CA LEU A 292 15.53 -17.03 -10.24
C LEU A 292 15.19 -18.23 -9.36
N SER A 293 14.22 -18.12 -8.45
CA SER A 293 13.80 -19.24 -7.60
C SER A 293 13.26 -20.44 -8.39
N LYS A 294 12.75 -20.19 -9.60
CA LYS A 294 12.25 -21.23 -10.51
C LYS A 294 13.31 -21.79 -11.45
N GLY A 295 14.54 -21.26 -11.37
CA GLY A 295 15.64 -21.69 -12.22
C GLY A 295 15.34 -21.56 -13.72
N LEU A 296 14.64 -20.49 -14.14
CA LEU A 296 14.30 -20.28 -15.54
C LEU A 296 15.52 -19.91 -16.39
N ILE A 297 16.48 -19.20 -15.81
CA ILE A 297 17.75 -18.85 -16.45
C ILE A 297 18.76 -19.96 -16.18
N LYS A 298 19.28 -20.57 -17.25
CA LYS A 298 20.28 -21.66 -17.16
C LYS A 298 21.67 -21.21 -17.58
N GLU A 299 21.73 -20.24 -18.47
CA GLU A 299 22.96 -19.74 -19.08
C GLU A 299 22.91 -18.23 -19.15
N LEU A 300 24.04 -17.60 -18.94
CA LEU A 300 24.25 -16.15 -19.05
C LEU A 300 25.56 -15.89 -19.79
N ALA A 301 25.61 -14.78 -20.49
CA ALA A 301 26.83 -14.30 -21.15
C ALA A 301 27.95 -14.05 -20.12
N ASP A 302 29.20 -13.99 -20.62
CA ASP A 302 30.37 -13.62 -19.81
C ASP A 302 30.38 -12.13 -19.42
N THR A 303 29.50 -11.34 -20.03
CA THR A 303 29.24 -9.93 -19.64
C THR A 303 27.78 -9.79 -19.23
N ILE A 304 27.52 -9.44 -17.98
CA ILE A 304 26.17 -9.25 -17.41
C ILE A 304 26.02 -7.78 -17.03
N ILE A 305 24.99 -7.12 -17.54
CA ILE A 305 24.69 -5.73 -17.21
C ILE A 305 23.30 -5.66 -16.54
N ILE A 306 23.25 -5.05 -15.37
CA ILE A 306 22.08 -5.06 -14.49
C ILE A 306 21.55 -3.65 -14.27
N SER A 307 20.22 -3.48 -14.29
CA SER A 307 19.53 -2.25 -13.91
C SER A 307 18.21 -2.57 -13.22
N PHE A 308 18.14 -2.37 -11.89
CA PHE A 308 16.94 -2.63 -11.07
C PHE A 308 16.67 -1.52 -10.06
N GLY A 309 15.43 -1.43 -9.62
CA GLY A 309 15.00 -0.66 -8.46
C GLY A 309 13.99 0.42 -8.78
N ILE A 310 13.86 0.86 -10.05
CA ILE A 310 12.92 1.94 -10.38
C ILE A 310 11.46 1.50 -10.17
N ASN A 311 11.10 0.26 -10.49
CA ASN A 311 9.76 -0.26 -10.27
C ASN A 311 9.44 -0.48 -8.78
N ASP A 312 10.44 -0.83 -7.97
CA ASP A 312 10.30 -0.96 -6.51
C ASP A 312 10.01 0.41 -5.88
N ILE A 313 10.76 1.44 -6.25
CA ILE A 313 10.59 2.83 -5.78
C ILE A 313 9.21 3.36 -6.20
N ARG A 314 8.84 3.22 -7.47
CA ARG A 314 7.53 3.67 -8.00
C ARG A 314 6.34 3.06 -7.30
N ARG A 315 6.46 1.85 -6.83
CA ARG A 315 5.39 1.10 -6.16
C ARG A 315 5.48 1.17 -4.65
N ASN A 316 6.50 1.85 -4.11
CA ASN A 316 6.78 1.96 -2.68
C ASN A 316 6.85 0.58 -1.99
N LEU A 317 7.62 -0.35 -2.57
CA LEU A 317 7.69 -1.76 -2.17
C LEU A 317 8.85 -2.10 -1.24
N GLY A 318 9.31 -1.18 -0.43
CA GLY A 318 10.32 -1.44 0.59
C GLY A 318 11.19 -0.25 0.92
N SER A 319 11.98 -0.38 1.98
CA SER A 319 13.02 0.60 2.33
C SER A 319 14.17 0.55 1.32
N ILE A 320 14.98 1.60 1.29
CA ILE A 320 16.21 1.68 0.51
C ILE A 320 17.08 0.44 0.75
N GLU A 321 17.29 0.07 2.01
CA GLU A 321 18.05 -1.11 2.42
C GLU A 321 17.48 -2.40 1.83
N LYS A 322 16.16 -2.60 1.93
CA LYS A 322 15.50 -3.82 1.41
C LYS A 322 15.61 -3.94 -0.11
N ILE A 323 15.49 -2.83 -0.85
CA ILE A 323 15.66 -2.81 -2.30
C ILE A 323 17.12 -3.13 -2.67
N SER A 324 18.09 -2.50 -1.99
CA SER A 324 19.50 -2.72 -2.21
C SER A 324 19.91 -4.18 -1.94
N HIS A 325 19.45 -4.78 -0.84
CA HIS A 325 19.71 -6.19 -0.52
C HIS A 325 19.16 -7.14 -1.59
N ARG A 326 17.94 -6.89 -2.11
CA ARG A 326 17.38 -7.71 -3.20
C ARG A 326 18.19 -7.61 -4.49
N ILE A 327 18.75 -6.43 -4.80
CA ILE A 327 19.67 -6.28 -5.94
C ILE A 327 20.92 -7.13 -5.70
N GLY A 328 21.44 -7.16 -4.47
CA GLY A 328 22.56 -8.01 -4.06
C GLY A 328 22.26 -9.51 -4.24
N ASP A 329 21.10 -9.96 -3.79
CA ASP A 329 20.64 -11.34 -3.94
C ASP A 329 20.54 -11.76 -5.43
N ILE A 330 20.08 -10.84 -6.28
CA ILE A 330 20.01 -11.06 -7.73
C ILE A 330 21.41 -11.24 -8.30
N ILE A 331 22.35 -10.36 -7.98
CA ILE A 331 23.74 -10.46 -8.47
C ILE A 331 24.41 -11.74 -8.01
N ASN A 332 24.27 -12.12 -6.74
CA ASN A 332 24.83 -13.37 -6.21
C ASN A 332 24.24 -14.60 -6.91
N SER A 333 22.94 -14.57 -7.24
CA SER A 333 22.32 -15.65 -8.02
C SER A 333 22.94 -15.82 -9.41
N PHE A 334 23.34 -14.72 -10.06
CA PHE A 334 24.02 -14.78 -11.36
C PHE A 334 25.45 -15.31 -11.24
N GLY A 335 26.17 -14.98 -10.17
CA GLY A 335 27.48 -15.55 -9.86
C GLY A 335 27.45 -17.08 -9.68
N VAL A 336 26.32 -17.65 -9.27
CA VAL A 336 26.10 -19.10 -9.23
C VAL A 336 25.87 -19.68 -10.63
N ILE A 337 25.11 -18.97 -11.49
CA ILE A 337 24.79 -19.43 -12.86
C ILE A 337 26.01 -19.35 -13.77
N ASN A 338 26.74 -18.23 -13.77
CA ASN A 338 27.99 -18.05 -14.50
C ASN A 338 29.08 -17.42 -13.61
N PRO A 339 29.88 -18.23 -12.90
CA PRO A 339 30.94 -17.75 -12.00
C PRO A 339 32.08 -16.99 -12.69
N LYS A 340 32.15 -17.02 -14.02
CA LYS A 340 33.19 -16.33 -14.79
C LYS A 340 32.74 -14.97 -15.33
N ALA A 341 31.45 -14.68 -15.22
CA ALA A 341 30.90 -13.48 -15.78
C ALA A 341 31.41 -12.21 -15.08
N ASN A 342 31.72 -11.21 -15.86
CA ASN A 342 31.92 -9.85 -15.38
C ASN A 342 30.55 -9.19 -15.22
N THR A 343 30.21 -8.85 -13.99
CA THR A 343 28.91 -8.24 -13.65
C THR A 343 29.05 -6.73 -13.50
N TYR A 344 28.21 -6.01 -14.20
CA TYR A 344 28.13 -4.55 -14.17
C TYR A 344 26.76 -4.12 -13.64
N LEU A 345 26.73 -3.14 -12.76
CA LEU A 345 25.48 -2.61 -12.20
C LEU A 345 25.38 -1.13 -12.51
N LEU A 346 24.31 -0.77 -13.26
CA LEU A 346 24.03 0.63 -13.59
C LEU A 346 23.41 1.36 -12.42
N GLU A 347 23.76 2.64 -12.28
CA GLU A 347 22.93 3.57 -11.52
C GLU A 347 21.48 3.54 -12.01
N ILE A 348 20.55 3.68 -11.09
CA ILE A 348 19.16 3.93 -11.43
C ILE A 348 19.06 5.37 -11.99
N PRO A 349 18.55 5.57 -13.21
CA PRO A 349 18.35 6.90 -13.76
C PRO A 349 17.50 7.77 -12.82
N MET A 350 17.92 9.02 -12.61
CA MET A 350 17.10 10.01 -11.90
C MET A 350 15.83 10.31 -12.69
N THR A 351 14.83 10.87 -12.03
CA THR A 351 13.55 11.27 -12.66
C THR A 351 13.37 12.79 -12.59
N ILE A 352 12.42 13.32 -13.37
CA ILE A 352 12.07 14.74 -13.32
C ILE A 352 10.56 14.94 -13.17
N PHE A 353 10.16 15.71 -12.13
CA PHE A 353 8.77 16.09 -11.83
C PHE A 353 7.80 14.91 -11.70
N ARG A 354 8.26 13.78 -11.14
CA ARG A 354 7.42 12.60 -10.91
C ARG A 354 6.94 12.56 -9.45
N VAL A 355 5.62 12.36 -9.27
CA VAL A 355 5.02 12.19 -7.95
C VAL A 355 5.13 10.74 -7.45
N ASP A 356 5.25 9.79 -8.39
CA ASP A 356 5.34 8.35 -8.12
C ASP A 356 6.79 7.83 -7.98
N CYS A 357 7.78 8.72 -8.08
CA CYS A 357 9.19 8.37 -7.93
C CYS A 357 9.87 9.30 -6.92
N ASP A 358 10.43 8.72 -5.88
CA ASP A 358 11.24 9.45 -4.90
C ASP A 358 12.70 9.53 -5.36
N ASN A 359 13.09 10.70 -5.88
CA ASN A 359 14.47 10.96 -6.27
C ASN A 359 15.47 10.91 -5.11
N HIS A 360 15.03 11.08 -3.87
CA HIS A 360 15.90 10.89 -2.70
C HIS A 360 16.24 9.40 -2.54
N ALA A 361 15.25 8.53 -2.64
CA ALA A 361 15.49 7.09 -2.59
C ALA A 361 16.40 6.61 -3.73
N ILE A 362 16.18 7.10 -4.97
CA ILE A 362 17.07 6.80 -6.11
C ILE A 362 18.50 7.21 -5.78
N LYS A 363 18.71 8.42 -5.28
CA LYS A 363 20.05 8.95 -4.95
C LYS A 363 20.76 8.15 -3.86
N GLU A 364 20.05 7.74 -2.83
CA GLU A 364 20.64 6.95 -1.74
C GLU A 364 20.99 5.51 -2.20
N ILE A 365 20.17 4.87 -3.02
CA ILE A 365 20.50 3.57 -3.62
C ILE A 365 21.71 3.71 -4.55
N ASN A 366 21.75 4.76 -5.39
CA ASN A 366 22.87 5.00 -6.29
C ASN A 366 24.20 5.25 -5.54
N LYS A 367 24.17 5.90 -4.38
CA LYS A 367 25.37 6.01 -3.53
C LYS A 367 25.90 4.64 -3.11
N ILE A 368 25.03 3.72 -2.71
CA ILE A 368 25.40 2.35 -2.35
C ILE A 368 25.98 1.63 -3.59
N ILE A 369 25.36 1.78 -4.75
CA ILE A 369 25.85 1.19 -6.01
C ILE A 369 27.24 1.70 -6.35
N LEU A 370 27.46 3.02 -6.31
CA LEU A 370 28.73 3.63 -6.70
C LEU A 370 29.85 3.42 -5.69
N SER A 371 29.53 3.23 -4.38
CA SER A 371 30.55 2.93 -3.36
C SER A 371 31.12 1.52 -3.48
N GLY A 372 30.45 0.61 -4.20
CA GLY A 372 30.81 -0.82 -4.25
C GLY A 372 30.49 -1.57 -2.95
N GLU A 373 29.73 -0.97 -2.04
CA GLU A 373 29.39 -1.55 -0.72
C GLU A 373 28.05 -2.26 -0.67
N LEU A 374 27.52 -2.66 -1.85
CA LEU A 374 26.25 -3.40 -1.92
C LEU A 374 26.36 -4.73 -1.18
N LYS A 375 25.34 -5.06 -0.41
CA LYS A 375 25.23 -6.32 0.34
C LYS A 375 23.97 -7.07 -0.08
N ASP A 376 24.01 -8.38 0.08
CA ASP A 376 22.83 -9.22 -0.05
C ASP A 376 21.97 -9.25 1.23
N SER A 377 20.90 -10.03 1.22
CA SER A 377 19.98 -10.18 2.37
C SER A 377 20.61 -10.87 3.60
N HIS A 378 21.76 -11.54 3.43
CA HIS A 378 22.53 -12.16 4.51
C HIS A 378 23.59 -11.21 5.09
N GLY A 379 23.79 -10.04 4.47
CA GLY A 379 24.81 -9.05 4.85
C GLY A 379 26.17 -9.30 4.21
N ASP A 380 26.29 -10.23 3.27
CA ASP A 380 27.51 -10.55 2.54
C ASP A 380 27.75 -9.53 1.42
N SER A 381 29.03 -9.15 1.22
CA SER A 381 29.40 -8.21 0.16
C SER A 381 29.27 -8.83 -1.22
N VAL A 382 28.77 -8.05 -2.17
CA VAL A 382 28.52 -8.47 -3.55
C VAL A 382 29.56 -7.89 -4.49
N THR A 383 30.04 -8.68 -5.44
CA THR A 383 31.07 -8.27 -6.41
C THR A 383 30.44 -7.82 -7.72
N TYR A 384 30.69 -6.59 -8.13
CA TYR A 384 30.26 -6.01 -9.40
C TYR A 384 31.12 -4.77 -9.75
N THR A 385 31.00 -4.30 -10.99
CA THR A 385 31.57 -3.04 -11.44
C THR A 385 30.41 -2.02 -11.61
N PRO A 386 30.42 -0.90 -10.88
CA PRO A 386 29.39 0.11 -11.05
C PRO A 386 29.55 0.87 -12.37
N ILE A 387 28.43 1.19 -13.02
CA ILE A 387 28.37 2.08 -14.19
C ILE A 387 27.68 3.36 -13.78
N GLN A 388 28.42 4.45 -13.79
CA GLN A 388 27.92 5.79 -13.51
C GLN A 388 27.14 6.29 -14.73
N LEU A 389 25.90 6.69 -14.55
CA LEU A 389 24.98 7.09 -15.62
C LEU A 389 24.43 8.49 -15.44
N ASN A 390 24.17 8.90 -14.20
CA ASN A 390 23.46 10.14 -13.91
C ASN A 390 24.30 11.40 -14.09
N GLU A 391 25.62 11.31 -14.14
CA GLU A 391 26.48 12.47 -14.44
C GLU A 391 26.13 13.07 -15.80
N ASP A 392 25.89 12.22 -16.82
CA ASP A 392 25.58 12.63 -18.16
C ASP A 392 24.09 12.77 -18.47
N LEU A 393 23.23 12.02 -17.75
CA LEU A 393 21.77 12.05 -17.96
C LEU A 393 21.06 13.18 -17.22
N THR A 394 21.70 13.79 -16.21
CA THR A 394 21.02 14.80 -15.39
C THR A 394 21.34 16.23 -15.79
N ASN A 395 20.39 17.13 -15.53
CA ASN A 395 20.60 18.55 -15.63
C ASN A 395 21.40 19.10 -14.42
N LYS A 396 21.74 20.38 -14.46
CA LYS A 396 22.49 21.07 -13.38
C LYS A 396 21.83 21.02 -11.99
N PHE A 397 20.58 20.57 -11.89
CA PHE A 397 19.83 20.40 -10.64
C PHE A 397 19.80 18.93 -10.16
N GLY A 398 20.52 18.02 -10.84
CA GLY A 398 20.57 16.61 -10.50
C GLY A 398 19.26 15.86 -10.77
N LYS A 399 18.47 16.30 -11.73
CA LYS A 399 17.26 15.65 -12.22
C LYS A 399 17.46 15.24 -13.66
N LEU A 400 16.76 14.15 -14.10
CA LEU A 400 16.81 13.72 -15.49
C LEU A 400 16.60 14.91 -16.44
N ALA A 401 17.47 15.07 -17.42
CA ALA A 401 17.35 16.16 -18.38
C ALA A 401 16.16 15.90 -19.32
N ILE A 402 15.37 16.94 -19.58
CA ILE A 402 14.11 16.83 -20.35
C ILE A 402 14.35 16.30 -21.77
N GLU A 403 15.51 16.56 -22.35
CA GLU A 403 15.86 16.08 -23.69
C GLU A 403 16.01 14.56 -23.79
N PHE A 404 16.17 13.86 -22.66
CA PHE A 404 16.34 12.40 -22.59
C PHE A 404 15.06 11.65 -22.20
N THR A 405 13.95 12.35 -21.99
CA THR A 405 12.69 11.75 -21.59
C THR A 405 11.48 12.49 -22.15
N GLU A 406 10.36 11.78 -22.33
CA GLU A 406 9.09 12.40 -22.69
C GLU A 406 8.13 12.47 -21.49
N ASP A 407 8.24 11.52 -20.56
CA ASP A 407 7.32 11.36 -19.41
C ASP A 407 7.95 11.63 -18.04
N GLY A 408 9.21 12.05 -18.05
CA GLY A 408 9.98 12.35 -16.83
C GLY A 408 10.55 11.14 -16.12
N LEU A 409 10.43 9.94 -16.67
CA LEU A 409 10.88 8.67 -16.11
C LEU A 409 11.61 7.79 -17.12
N ASN A 410 10.94 7.44 -18.22
CA ASN A 410 11.47 6.54 -19.22
C ASN A 410 12.41 7.32 -20.16
N LEU A 411 13.49 6.68 -20.56
CA LEU A 411 14.41 7.26 -21.52
C LEU A 411 13.79 7.22 -22.92
N ASN A 412 13.98 8.30 -23.68
CA ASN A 412 13.69 8.33 -25.10
C ASN A 412 14.89 7.82 -25.92
N GLU A 413 14.81 7.84 -27.24
CA GLU A 413 15.89 7.39 -28.14
C GLU A 413 17.23 8.04 -27.84
N LYS A 414 17.27 9.35 -27.52
CA LYS A 414 18.50 10.07 -27.18
C LYS A 414 19.07 9.59 -25.84
N GLY A 415 18.21 9.37 -24.84
CA GLY A 415 18.61 8.85 -23.55
C GLY A 415 19.20 7.45 -23.65
N TYR A 416 18.58 6.58 -24.43
CA TYR A 416 19.10 5.22 -24.68
C TYR A 416 20.41 5.25 -25.49
N ALA A 417 20.55 6.14 -26.47
CA ALA A 417 21.79 6.27 -27.23
C ALA A 417 22.96 6.71 -26.31
N LEU A 418 22.71 7.65 -25.42
CA LEU A 418 23.70 8.08 -24.43
C LEU A 418 24.04 6.94 -23.45
N MET A 419 23.04 6.23 -22.94
CA MET A 419 23.27 5.07 -22.06
C MET A 419 24.11 3.99 -22.75
N GLN A 420 23.83 3.69 -24.02
CA GLN A 420 24.63 2.75 -24.82
C GLN A 420 26.09 3.20 -24.96
N GLN A 421 26.32 4.50 -25.20
CA GLN A 421 27.67 5.05 -25.31
C GLN A 421 28.44 4.89 -23.99
N ILE A 422 27.79 5.19 -22.84
CA ILE A 422 28.39 5.06 -21.51
C ILE A 422 28.75 3.59 -21.22
N ILE A 423 27.83 2.67 -21.52
CA ILE A 423 28.09 1.23 -21.38
C ILE A 423 29.30 0.79 -22.21
N LEU A 424 29.37 1.22 -23.47
CA LEU A 424 30.50 0.87 -24.35
C LEU A 424 31.85 1.42 -23.87
N GLN A 425 31.88 2.56 -23.21
CA GLN A 425 33.09 3.12 -22.64
C GLN A 425 33.57 2.38 -21.38
N THR A 426 32.66 1.67 -20.71
CA THR A 426 32.96 0.91 -19.49
C THR A 426 33.36 -0.53 -19.76
N LEU A 427 32.87 -1.15 -20.84
CA LEU A 427 33.18 -2.51 -21.27
C LEU A 427 34.52 -2.64 -22.00
#